data_8ab1b8aed44f72fc4133de4bf8529d19
#
_entry.id   8ab1b8aed44f72fc4133de4bf8529d19
#
_cell.length_a   1.000
_cell.length_b   1.000
_cell.length_c   1.000
_cell.angle_alpha   90.00
_cell.angle_beta   90.00
_cell.angle_gamma   90.00
#
_symmetry.space_group_name_H-M   'P 1'
#
loop_
_entity.id
_entity.type
_entity.pdbx_description
1 polymer ?
#
loop_
_entity_poly.entity_id
_entity_poly.type
_entity_poly.pdbx_seq_one_letter_code
_entity_poly.pdbx_strand_id
1 'polypeptide(L)'
;MKRYFKRNAIGWTLVVLNTLAALNSTYYFLANLRVGVIGWLMMNTCAPSIALFVLGFLVSSPMVMAAAGVLMFRYGTLGLFVFSWGGYNIIPQIGHILMTLAVIYVLVDAVRHRRWQALGMGVALGLVILLPLMIVQNAWFEAHPGMLEQLFSGEMIPGNP
;
A
#
# COMPACT_ATOMS: atom_id res chain seq x y z
N MET A 1 -8.82 -16.19 25.67
CA MET A 1 -7.40 -15.76 25.82
C MET A 1 -7.01 -14.94 24.60
N LYS A 2 -6.81 -13.62 24.75
CA LYS A 2 -6.37 -12.74 23.63
C LYS A 2 -4.95 -13.14 23.25
N ARG A 3 -4.76 -13.88 22.15
CA ARG A 3 -3.43 -14.17 21.61
C ARG A 3 -2.92 -12.90 20.91
N TYR A 4 -2.18 -12.07 21.65
CA TYR A 4 -1.53 -10.90 21.09
C TYR A 4 -0.58 -11.33 19.95
N PHE A 5 -0.52 -10.51 18.91
CA PHE A 5 0.46 -10.67 17.85
C PHE A 5 1.88 -10.53 18.45
N LYS A 6 2.74 -11.55 18.25
CA LYS A 6 4.11 -11.51 18.74
C LYS A 6 4.99 -10.85 17.69
N ARG A 7 5.47 -9.65 17.98
CA ARG A 7 6.42 -8.94 17.12
C ARG A 7 7.73 -9.71 17.04
N ASN A 8 8.21 -9.97 15.83
CA ASN A 8 9.46 -10.68 15.59
C ASN A 8 10.38 -9.87 14.66
N ALA A 9 11.63 -10.31 14.49
CA ALA A 9 12.62 -9.61 13.67
C ALA A 9 12.14 -9.43 12.22
N ILE A 10 11.53 -10.45 11.62
CA ILE A 10 11.00 -10.37 10.24
C ILE A 10 9.96 -9.27 10.13
N GLY A 11 8.99 -9.22 11.07
CA GLY A 11 7.97 -8.18 11.10
C GLY A 11 8.57 -6.78 11.24
N TRP A 12 9.55 -6.59 12.11
CA TRP A 12 10.25 -5.31 12.24
C TRP A 12 11.01 -4.92 10.97
N THR A 13 11.70 -5.87 10.33
CA THR A 13 12.38 -5.61 9.04
C THR A 13 11.39 -5.16 7.99
N LEU A 14 10.25 -5.85 7.85
CA LEU A 14 9.20 -5.46 6.89
C LEU A 14 8.61 -4.08 7.21
N VAL A 15 8.37 -3.76 8.49
CA VAL A 15 7.90 -2.43 8.91
C VAL A 15 8.89 -1.35 8.50
N VAL A 16 10.17 -1.51 8.81
CA VAL A 16 11.20 -0.52 8.48
C VAL A 16 11.32 -0.33 6.96
N LEU A 17 11.48 -1.42 6.21
CA LEU A 17 11.66 -1.34 4.76
C LEU A 17 10.43 -0.76 4.05
N ASN A 18 9.21 -1.17 4.43
CA ASN A 18 7.99 -0.60 3.87
C ASN A 18 7.84 0.87 4.25
N THR A 19 8.20 1.29 5.47
CA THR A 19 8.17 2.70 5.87
C THR A 19 9.12 3.54 5.02
N LEU A 20 10.35 3.06 4.80
CA LEU A 20 11.31 3.74 3.93
C LEU A 20 10.78 3.86 2.49
N ALA A 21 10.18 2.80 1.96
CA ALA A 21 9.56 2.83 0.62
C ALA A 21 8.40 3.84 0.56
N ALA A 22 7.53 3.88 1.58
CA ALA A 22 6.43 4.84 1.65
C ALA A 22 6.92 6.29 1.75
N LEU A 23 7.95 6.55 2.56
CA LEU A 23 8.54 7.89 2.68
C LEU A 23 9.18 8.34 1.36
N ASN A 24 9.95 7.48 0.70
CA ASN A 24 10.55 7.77 -0.59
C ASN A 24 9.47 8.05 -1.65
N SER A 25 8.46 7.22 -1.73
CA SER A 25 7.33 7.38 -2.65
C SER A 25 6.57 8.69 -2.36
N THR A 26 6.26 8.99 -1.09
CA THR A 26 5.60 10.24 -0.69
C THR A 26 6.42 11.47 -1.09
N TYR A 27 7.73 11.44 -0.83
CA TYR A 27 8.64 12.50 -1.25
C TYR A 27 8.60 12.71 -2.78
N TYR A 28 8.66 11.62 -3.55
CA TYR A 28 8.63 11.69 -5.01
C TYR A 28 7.33 12.37 -5.51
N PHE A 29 6.17 11.96 -5.02
CA PHE A 29 4.90 12.55 -5.45
C PHE A 29 4.71 14.00 -5.02
N LEU A 30 5.08 14.35 -3.79
CA LEU A 30 4.85 15.70 -3.27
C LEU A 30 5.93 16.70 -3.69
N ALA A 31 7.21 16.29 -3.71
CA ALA A 31 8.32 17.19 -4.00
C ALA A 31 8.70 17.22 -5.48
N ASN A 32 8.71 16.07 -6.16
CA ASN A 32 9.12 15.98 -7.57
C ASN A 32 7.93 16.19 -8.51
N LEU A 33 6.84 15.42 -8.34
CA LEU A 33 5.66 15.54 -9.20
C LEU A 33 4.73 16.69 -8.80
N ARG A 34 4.84 17.20 -7.58
CA ARG A 34 4.07 18.35 -7.04
C ARG A 34 2.55 18.19 -7.17
N VAL A 35 2.04 16.96 -7.07
CA VAL A 35 0.62 16.63 -7.29
C VAL A 35 -0.34 17.12 -6.19
N GLY A 36 0.19 17.74 -5.12
CA GLY A 36 -0.61 18.11 -3.96
C GLY A 36 -1.07 16.91 -3.13
N VAL A 37 -1.68 17.17 -1.96
CA VAL A 37 -2.03 16.11 -1.00
C VAL A 37 -3.14 15.19 -1.54
N ILE A 38 -4.15 15.75 -2.21
CA ILE A 38 -5.26 14.96 -2.76
C ILE A 38 -4.76 14.10 -3.91
N GLY A 39 -4.01 14.67 -4.85
CA GLY A 39 -3.39 13.92 -5.94
C GLY A 39 -2.46 12.82 -5.43
N TRP A 40 -1.64 13.12 -4.40
CA TRP A 40 -0.82 12.11 -3.75
C TRP A 40 -1.65 10.95 -3.18
N LEU A 41 -2.76 11.21 -2.47
CA LEU A 41 -3.65 10.17 -1.96
C LEU A 41 -4.24 9.31 -3.07
N MET A 42 -4.64 9.91 -4.18
CA MET A 42 -5.26 9.21 -5.31
C MET A 42 -4.24 8.41 -6.13
N MET A 43 -3.05 8.94 -6.33
CA MET A 43 -2.00 8.31 -7.14
C MET A 43 -1.11 7.36 -6.34
N ASN A 44 -0.95 7.56 -5.03
CA ASN A 44 -0.04 6.83 -4.16
C ASN A 44 -0.75 6.13 -2.99
N THR A 45 -1.79 5.36 -3.27
CA THR A 45 -2.51 4.56 -2.27
C THR A 45 -1.65 3.49 -1.59
N CYS A 46 -0.48 3.20 -2.13
CA CYS A 46 0.53 2.32 -1.50
C CYS A 46 0.97 2.87 -0.14
N ALA A 47 1.29 4.17 -0.04
CA ALA A 47 1.80 4.76 1.19
C ALA A 47 0.79 4.73 2.37
N PRO A 48 -0.49 5.12 2.21
CA PRO A 48 -1.52 4.92 3.23
C PRO A 48 -1.72 3.46 3.62
N SER A 49 -1.64 2.52 2.67
CA SER A 49 -1.78 1.08 2.94
C SER A 49 -0.63 0.57 3.81
N ILE A 50 0.59 1.02 3.54
CA ILE A 50 1.77 0.73 4.35
C ILE A 50 1.61 1.34 5.75
N ALA A 51 1.15 2.60 5.85
CA ALA A 51 0.92 3.24 7.16
C ALA A 51 -0.08 2.44 8.01
N LEU A 52 -1.13 1.92 7.41
CA LEU A 52 -2.10 1.06 8.10
C LEU A 52 -1.47 -0.28 8.56
N PHE A 53 -0.61 -0.88 7.75
CA PHE A 53 0.15 -2.09 8.12
C PHE A 53 1.08 -1.81 9.31
N VAL A 54 1.84 -0.72 9.26
CA VAL A 54 2.75 -0.29 10.34
C VAL A 54 1.96 -0.05 11.63
N LEU A 55 0.84 0.67 11.55
CA LEU A 55 -0.04 0.89 12.70
C LEU A 55 -0.53 -0.43 13.28
N GLY A 56 -1.06 -1.33 12.46
CA GLY A 56 -1.53 -2.65 12.87
C GLY A 56 -0.44 -3.46 13.57
N PHE A 57 0.78 -3.41 13.07
CA PHE A 57 1.95 -4.04 13.67
C PHE A 57 2.30 -3.41 15.03
N LEU A 58 2.34 -2.07 15.10
CA LEU A 58 2.67 -1.34 16.34
C LEU A 58 1.63 -1.53 17.45
N VAL A 59 0.34 -1.62 17.12
CA VAL A 59 -0.71 -1.90 18.10
C VAL A 59 -0.95 -3.41 18.30
N SER A 60 -0.15 -4.25 17.65
CA SER A 60 -0.26 -5.73 17.72
C SER A 60 -1.66 -6.24 17.35
N SER A 61 -2.31 -5.64 16.35
CA SER A 61 -3.65 -6.00 15.89
C SER A 61 -3.61 -6.82 14.59
N PRO A 62 -3.80 -8.15 14.64
CA PRO A 62 -3.84 -8.99 13.44
C PRO A 62 -4.97 -8.58 12.48
N MET A 63 -6.08 -8.08 12.99
CA MET A 63 -7.21 -7.61 12.19
C MET A 63 -6.82 -6.38 11.35
N VAL A 64 -6.19 -5.38 11.95
CA VAL A 64 -5.74 -4.16 11.23
C VAL A 64 -4.66 -4.51 10.20
N MET A 65 -3.74 -5.42 10.55
CA MET A 65 -2.73 -5.90 9.61
C MET A 65 -3.36 -6.65 8.42
N ALA A 66 -4.40 -7.45 8.66
CA ALA A 66 -5.12 -8.14 7.60
C ALA A 66 -5.90 -7.15 6.71
N ALA A 67 -6.51 -6.11 7.28
CA ALA A 67 -7.16 -5.05 6.53
C ALA A 67 -6.15 -4.30 5.63
N ALA A 68 -5.00 -3.94 6.18
CA ALA A 68 -3.89 -3.36 5.41
C ALA A 68 -3.43 -4.32 4.30
N GLY A 69 -3.38 -5.63 4.58
CA GLY A 69 -3.01 -6.66 3.61
C GLY A 69 -3.91 -6.66 2.37
N VAL A 70 -5.21 -6.41 2.49
CA VAL A 70 -6.14 -6.28 1.35
C VAL A 70 -5.74 -5.09 0.46
N LEU A 71 -5.48 -3.94 1.07
CA LEU A 71 -5.07 -2.73 0.36
C LEU A 71 -3.68 -2.92 -0.30
N MET A 72 -2.72 -3.48 0.45
CA MET A 72 -1.37 -3.76 -0.05
C MET A 72 -1.40 -4.81 -1.18
N PHE A 73 -2.28 -5.79 -1.13
CA PHE A 73 -2.47 -6.74 -2.23
C PHE A 73 -2.96 -6.03 -3.49
N ARG A 74 -3.99 -5.18 -3.37
CA ARG A 74 -4.57 -4.45 -4.52
C ARG A 74 -3.58 -3.47 -5.12
N TYR A 75 -2.92 -2.65 -4.32
CA TYR A 75 -2.06 -1.57 -4.80
C TYR A 75 -0.59 -1.97 -4.92
N GLY A 76 -0.11 -2.91 -4.11
CA GLY A 76 1.25 -3.42 -4.14
C GLY A 76 1.40 -4.64 -5.02
N THR A 77 0.80 -5.77 -4.64
CA THR A 77 1.02 -7.04 -5.35
C THR A 77 0.54 -6.99 -6.80
N LEU A 78 -0.63 -6.42 -7.07
CA LEU A 78 -1.09 -6.24 -8.45
C LEU A 78 -0.25 -5.21 -9.21
N GLY A 79 0.34 -4.24 -8.54
CA GLY A 79 1.27 -3.27 -9.13
C GLY A 79 2.49 -3.93 -9.79
N LEU A 80 2.94 -5.09 -9.28
CA LEU A 80 4.02 -5.86 -9.90
C LEU A 80 3.72 -6.28 -11.36
N PHE A 81 2.46 -6.41 -11.70
CA PHE A 81 2.02 -6.86 -13.02
C PHE A 81 1.55 -5.71 -13.92
N VAL A 82 1.26 -4.56 -13.34
CA VAL A 82 0.73 -3.39 -14.07
C VAL A 82 1.85 -2.46 -14.50
N PHE A 83 2.84 -2.22 -13.63
CA PHE A 83 3.95 -1.32 -13.93
C PHE A 83 5.10 -2.05 -14.62
N SER A 84 5.79 -1.36 -15.52
CA SER A 84 6.97 -1.89 -16.20
C SER A 84 8.14 -2.12 -15.23
N TRP A 85 9.04 -3.03 -15.60
CA TRP A 85 10.23 -3.37 -14.81
C TRP A 85 11.50 -2.66 -15.32
N GLY A 86 11.38 -1.51 -15.94
CA GLY A 86 12.48 -0.78 -16.53
C GLY A 86 12.57 0.68 -16.09
N GLY A 87 13.73 1.29 -16.26
CA GLY A 87 13.95 2.70 -16.02
C GLY A 87 13.61 3.14 -14.59
N TYR A 88 12.87 4.24 -14.48
CA TYR A 88 12.47 4.83 -13.19
C TYR A 88 11.50 3.97 -12.40
N ASN A 89 10.83 3.00 -13.02
CA ASN A 89 9.84 2.14 -12.36
C ASN A 89 10.46 1.06 -11.46
N ILE A 90 11.78 0.82 -11.51
CA ILE A 90 12.45 -0.17 -10.66
C ILE A 90 12.24 0.14 -9.16
N ILE A 91 12.33 1.41 -8.76
CA ILE A 91 12.18 1.79 -7.35
C ILE A 91 10.74 1.55 -6.84
N PRO A 92 9.67 1.99 -7.53
CA PRO A 92 8.30 1.59 -7.20
C PRO A 92 8.12 0.06 -7.14
N GLN A 93 8.70 -0.70 -8.08
CA GLN A 93 8.58 -2.15 -8.10
C GLN A 93 9.22 -2.83 -6.88
N ILE A 94 10.35 -2.31 -6.37
CA ILE A 94 10.90 -2.76 -5.09
C ILE A 94 9.90 -2.53 -3.96
N GLY A 95 9.23 -1.37 -3.93
CA GLY A 95 8.15 -1.09 -2.97
C GLY A 95 7.01 -2.10 -3.06
N HIS A 96 6.57 -2.46 -4.28
CA HIS A 96 5.53 -3.46 -4.52
C HIS A 96 5.95 -4.86 -4.05
N ILE A 97 7.23 -5.24 -4.25
CA ILE A 97 7.77 -6.50 -3.68
C ILE A 97 7.69 -6.48 -2.16
N LEU A 98 8.11 -5.38 -1.51
CA LEU A 98 8.07 -5.26 -0.05
C LEU A 98 6.64 -5.35 0.50
N MET A 99 5.67 -4.72 -0.17
CA MET A 99 4.25 -4.83 0.17
C MET A 99 3.76 -6.28 0.02
N THR A 100 4.13 -6.96 -1.05
CA THR A 100 3.78 -8.36 -1.28
C THR A 100 4.35 -9.27 -0.17
N LEU A 101 5.60 -9.05 0.22
CA LEU A 101 6.22 -9.78 1.33
C LEU A 101 5.49 -9.52 2.66
N ALA A 102 5.02 -8.30 2.89
CA ALA A 102 4.21 -7.97 4.07
C ALA A 102 2.84 -8.68 4.03
N VAL A 103 2.18 -8.77 2.88
CA VAL A 103 0.93 -9.55 2.71
C VAL A 103 1.18 -11.03 3.02
N ILE A 104 2.22 -11.62 2.45
CA ILE A 104 2.60 -13.02 2.72
C ILE A 104 2.88 -13.22 4.21
N TYR A 105 3.60 -12.31 4.85
CA TYR A 105 3.89 -12.35 6.27
C TYR A 105 2.61 -12.38 7.13
N VAL A 106 1.63 -11.51 6.82
CA VAL A 106 0.33 -11.47 7.52
C VAL A 106 -0.44 -12.79 7.35
N LEU A 107 -0.47 -13.33 6.13
CA LEU A 107 -1.14 -14.60 5.84
C LEU A 107 -0.46 -15.77 6.57
N VAL A 108 0.86 -15.86 6.51
CA VAL A 108 1.63 -16.91 7.18
C VAL A 108 1.43 -16.84 8.70
N ASP A 109 1.45 -15.64 9.28
CA ASP A 109 1.19 -15.45 10.72
C ASP A 109 -0.24 -15.90 11.08
N ALA A 110 -1.23 -15.51 10.29
CA ALA A 110 -2.63 -15.88 10.54
C ALA A 110 -2.86 -17.39 10.46
N VAL A 111 -2.27 -18.08 9.45
CA VAL A 111 -2.35 -19.53 9.29
C VAL A 111 -1.61 -20.24 10.43
N ARG A 112 -0.36 -19.87 10.68
CA ARG A 112 0.50 -20.52 11.69
C ARG A 112 -0.06 -20.42 13.11
N HIS A 113 -0.70 -19.28 13.43
CA HIS A 113 -1.27 -19.05 14.76
C HIS A 113 -2.79 -19.26 14.82
N ARG A 114 -3.39 -19.80 13.74
CA ARG A 114 -4.85 -20.06 13.63
C ARG A 114 -5.72 -18.86 13.95
N ARG A 115 -5.36 -17.68 13.41
CA ARG A 115 -6.05 -16.40 13.64
C ARG A 115 -7.13 -16.13 12.60
N TRP A 116 -7.88 -17.16 12.22
CA TRP A 116 -8.85 -17.10 11.13
C TRP A 116 -9.93 -16.03 11.30
N GLN A 117 -10.41 -15.85 12.54
CA GLN A 117 -11.40 -14.82 12.83
C GLN A 117 -10.83 -13.41 12.60
N ALA A 118 -9.63 -13.13 13.11
CA ALA A 118 -8.98 -11.84 12.90
C ALA A 118 -8.66 -11.60 11.42
N LEU A 119 -8.24 -12.64 10.69
CA LEU A 119 -8.03 -12.57 9.25
C LEU A 119 -9.34 -12.25 8.51
N GLY A 120 -10.41 -13.00 8.77
CA GLY A 120 -11.71 -12.79 8.12
C GLY A 120 -12.30 -11.41 8.41
N MET A 121 -12.28 -10.96 9.67
CA MET A 121 -12.73 -9.61 10.04
C MET A 121 -11.85 -8.52 9.40
N GLY A 122 -10.52 -8.73 9.35
CA GLY A 122 -9.60 -7.79 8.73
C GLY A 122 -9.80 -7.72 7.21
N VAL A 123 -10.01 -8.86 6.53
CA VAL A 123 -10.35 -8.87 5.10
C VAL A 123 -11.66 -8.13 4.84
N ALA A 124 -12.71 -8.38 5.63
CA ALA A 124 -13.98 -7.66 5.50
C ALA A 124 -13.79 -6.15 5.70
N LEU A 125 -13.07 -5.73 6.74
CA LEU A 125 -12.74 -4.32 6.98
C LEU A 125 -11.93 -3.73 5.81
N GLY A 126 -10.93 -4.44 5.31
CA GLY A 126 -10.12 -4.02 4.17
C GLY A 126 -10.95 -3.81 2.91
N LEU A 127 -11.91 -4.69 2.63
CA LEU A 127 -12.84 -4.54 1.49
C LEU A 127 -13.79 -3.35 1.69
N VAL A 128 -14.31 -3.13 2.89
CA VAL A 128 -15.15 -1.95 3.22
C VAL A 128 -14.39 -0.64 2.99
N ILE A 129 -13.08 -0.62 3.22
CA ILE A 129 -12.23 0.55 2.91
C ILE A 129 -11.91 0.61 1.41
N LEU A 130 -11.52 -0.52 0.81
CA LEU A 130 -11.04 -0.58 -0.58
C LEU A 130 -12.12 -0.19 -1.58
N LEU A 131 -13.35 -0.70 -1.45
CA LEU A 131 -14.39 -0.50 -2.45
C LEU A 131 -14.76 0.98 -2.64
N PRO A 132 -15.07 1.76 -1.57
CA PRO A 132 -15.30 3.20 -1.72
C PRO A 132 -14.06 3.95 -2.24
N LEU A 133 -12.87 3.56 -1.76
CA LEU A 133 -11.63 4.19 -2.21
C LEU A 133 -11.42 4.01 -3.72
N MET A 134 -11.68 2.82 -4.27
CA MET A 134 -11.61 2.57 -5.71
C MET A 134 -12.61 3.43 -6.51
N ILE A 135 -13.83 3.58 -5.99
CA ILE A 135 -14.86 4.42 -6.65
C ILE A 135 -14.40 5.88 -6.69
N VAL A 136 -13.95 6.41 -5.54
CA VAL A 136 -13.46 7.80 -5.44
C VAL A 136 -12.22 8.00 -6.31
N GLN A 137 -11.30 7.05 -6.31
CA GLN A 137 -10.08 7.08 -7.12
C GLN A 137 -10.40 7.09 -8.61
N ASN A 138 -11.34 6.25 -9.06
CA ASN A 138 -11.75 6.21 -10.46
C ASN A 138 -12.39 7.54 -10.89
N ALA A 139 -13.33 8.07 -10.11
CA ALA A 139 -13.96 9.36 -10.37
C ALA A 139 -12.94 10.51 -10.40
N TRP A 140 -11.92 10.43 -9.52
CA TRP A 140 -10.85 11.44 -9.51
C TRP A 140 -10.00 11.39 -10.78
N PHE A 141 -9.61 10.19 -11.26
CA PHE A 141 -8.86 10.05 -12.51
C PHE A 141 -9.68 10.48 -13.74
N GLU A 142 -10.98 10.21 -13.76
CA GLU A 142 -11.88 10.67 -14.81
C GLU A 142 -11.95 12.22 -14.87
N ALA A 143 -11.92 12.88 -13.70
CA ALA A 143 -11.90 14.33 -13.60
C ALA A 143 -10.52 14.96 -13.88
N HIS A 144 -9.44 14.16 -13.88
CA HIS A 144 -8.06 14.61 -14.09
C HIS A 144 -7.38 13.79 -15.21
N PRO A 145 -7.86 13.90 -16.46
CA PRO A 145 -7.25 13.18 -17.58
C PRO A 145 -5.78 13.62 -17.74
N GLY A 146 -4.88 12.69 -17.98
CA GLY A 146 -3.43 12.90 -18.02
C GLY A 146 -2.69 12.54 -16.73
N MET A 147 -3.33 12.62 -15.55
CA MET A 147 -2.70 12.17 -14.31
C MET A 147 -2.42 10.65 -14.30
N LEU A 148 -3.24 9.88 -15.00
CA LEU A 148 -3.03 8.43 -15.16
C LEU A 148 -1.80 8.16 -16.04
N GLU A 149 -1.64 8.92 -17.13
CA GLU A 149 -0.48 8.84 -18.02
C GLU A 149 0.79 9.25 -17.29
N GLN A 150 0.76 10.33 -16.50
CA GLN A 150 1.84 10.77 -15.64
C GLN A 150 2.25 9.68 -14.62
N LEU A 151 1.27 8.98 -14.05
CA LEU A 151 1.52 7.88 -13.11
C LEU A 151 2.28 6.73 -13.78
N PHE A 152 1.95 6.39 -15.03
CA PHE A 152 2.56 5.27 -15.74
C PHE A 152 3.88 5.63 -16.44
N SER A 153 4.02 6.85 -16.97
CA SER A 153 5.24 7.31 -17.63
C SER A 153 6.33 7.71 -16.63
N GLY A 154 5.94 8.18 -15.46
CA GLY A 154 6.85 8.77 -14.48
C GLY A 154 7.40 10.15 -14.91
N GLU A 155 6.89 10.70 -16.00
CA GLU A 155 7.29 12.00 -16.54
C GLU A 155 6.35 13.11 -16.06
N MET A 156 6.93 14.29 -15.78
CA MET A 156 6.12 15.49 -15.52
C MET A 156 5.47 15.94 -16.82
N ILE A 157 4.13 16.07 -16.84
CA ILE A 157 3.43 16.67 -17.98
C ILE A 157 3.67 18.18 -17.91
N PRO A 158 4.31 18.80 -18.93
CA PRO A 158 4.51 20.24 -18.94
C PRO A 158 3.17 20.97 -18.92
N GLY A 159 2.97 21.83 -17.92
CA GLY A 159 1.80 22.72 -17.86
C GLY A 159 0.72 22.35 -16.85
N ASN A 160 0.92 21.38 -16.00
CA ASN A 160 0.04 21.15 -14.84
C ASN A 160 0.67 21.84 -13.61
N PRO A 161 0.01 22.89 -13.04
CA PRO A 161 0.54 23.68 -11.92
C PRO A 161 0.61 22.88 -10.61
#